data_4e9e734b50ab6dcd91558a2bbbd27cf4
#
_entry.id   4e9e734b50ab6dcd91558a2bbbd27cf4
#
_cell.length_a   1.000
_cell.length_b   1.000
_cell.length_c   1.000
_cell.angle_alpha   90.00
_cell.angle_beta   90.00
_cell.angle_gamma   90.00
#
_symmetry.space_group_name_H-M   'P 1'
#
loop_
_entity.id
_entity.type
_entity.pdbx_description
1 polymer ?
#
loop_
_entity_poly.entity_id
_entity_poly.type
_entity_poly.pdbx_seq_one_letter_code
_entity_poly.pdbx_strand_id
1 'polypeptide(L)'
;MSNEETQGKRRVGLFVTCLVDLWRPNVGFAAVKLLEDAGCKVEVPPAQTCCGQPAYNSGDRKDTEDIARQVISAFEQFDFVVAPSGSCAAMLKLHYPQLFATDARWQERAQALAERCYELVSFLTDVLGVDNIGARFERTVTYHDSCSGLRELGIHAQPRRLLAGVTGLKLSEMDDANVCCGFGGTFCVKYPDISARMVSDKHENIKASGADTVLGGDLGCLLNIAGRLKRQGSAVKVYHVAEILAEMATFAIAEGEEPT
;
A
#
# COMPACT_ATOMS: atom_id res chain seq x y z
N MET A 1 23.82 0.09 -33.97
CA MET A 1 22.44 0.48 -33.63
C MET A 1 21.83 -0.74 -32.96
N SER A 2 21.73 -0.67 -31.66
CA SER A 2 21.44 -1.78 -30.75
C SER A 2 19.95 -2.14 -30.75
N ASN A 3 19.67 -3.45 -30.68
CA ASN A 3 18.35 -4.10 -30.65
C ASN A 3 17.50 -3.82 -29.36
N GLU A 4 17.77 -2.76 -28.62
CA GLU A 4 17.11 -2.44 -27.35
C GLU A 4 15.90 -1.49 -27.45
N GLU A 5 15.60 -0.91 -28.61
CA GLU A 5 14.54 0.10 -28.75
C GLU A 5 13.14 -0.44 -29.10
N THR A 6 12.93 -1.76 -29.17
CA THR A 6 11.65 -2.33 -29.61
C THR A 6 10.90 -3.16 -28.55
N GLN A 7 11.39 -3.24 -27.32
CA GLN A 7 10.55 -3.78 -26.24
C GLN A 7 9.63 -2.65 -25.74
N GLY A 8 8.35 -2.71 -26.12
CA GLY A 8 7.35 -1.73 -25.70
C GLY A 8 7.33 -1.62 -24.15
N LYS A 9 7.19 -0.39 -23.64
CA LYS A 9 7.10 -0.14 -22.19
C LYS A 9 6.03 -1.02 -21.57
N ARG A 10 6.31 -1.65 -20.40
CA ARG A 10 5.35 -2.43 -19.62
C ARG A 10 4.14 -1.57 -19.28
N ARG A 11 2.94 -2.03 -19.64
CA ARG A 11 1.69 -1.34 -19.35
C ARG A 11 1.21 -1.71 -17.96
N VAL A 12 1.21 -0.76 -17.04
CA VAL A 12 0.79 -0.93 -15.66
C VAL A 12 -0.56 -0.26 -15.45
N GLY A 13 -1.57 -1.04 -15.06
CA GLY A 13 -2.81 -0.51 -14.49
C GLY A 13 -2.56 -0.19 -13.02
N LEU A 14 -2.57 1.09 -12.65
CA LEU A 14 -2.44 1.47 -11.24
C LEU A 14 -3.80 1.35 -10.55
N PHE A 15 -3.90 0.45 -9.58
CA PHE A 15 -5.03 0.35 -8.68
C PHE A 15 -4.83 1.32 -7.52
N VAL A 16 -5.37 2.55 -7.66
CA VAL A 16 -5.09 3.68 -6.75
C VAL A 16 -5.54 3.40 -5.31
N THR A 17 -6.56 2.61 -5.11
CA THR A 17 -7.27 2.33 -3.85
C THR A 17 -8.19 3.46 -3.37
N CYS A 18 -9.31 3.11 -2.75
CA CYS A 18 -10.32 4.09 -2.32
C CYS A 18 -9.79 5.05 -1.24
N LEU A 19 -8.97 4.57 -0.31
CA LEU A 19 -8.41 5.43 0.74
C LEU A 19 -7.39 6.42 0.19
N VAL A 20 -6.58 6.01 -0.77
CA VAL A 20 -5.62 6.90 -1.43
C VAL A 20 -6.36 7.98 -2.21
N ASP A 21 -7.33 7.58 -3.04
CA ASP A 21 -8.11 8.51 -3.85
C ASP A 21 -8.84 9.56 -3.01
N LEU A 22 -9.50 9.13 -1.93
CA LEU A 22 -10.34 10.00 -1.10
C LEU A 22 -9.58 10.84 -0.07
N TRP A 23 -8.47 10.31 0.49
CA TRP A 23 -7.84 10.91 1.67
C TRP A 23 -6.41 11.36 1.45
N ARG A 24 -5.70 10.74 0.51
CA ARG A 24 -4.29 11.06 0.26
C ARG A 24 -3.89 10.81 -1.20
N PRO A 25 -4.44 11.58 -2.16
CA PRO A 25 -4.14 11.41 -3.59
C PRO A 25 -2.65 11.47 -3.90
N ASN A 26 -1.87 12.16 -3.08
CA ASN A 26 -0.42 12.27 -3.20
C ASN A 26 0.29 10.90 -3.24
N VAL A 27 -0.21 9.90 -2.53
CA VAL A 27 0.30 8.52 -2.60
C VAL A 27 0.10 7.92 -4.00
N GLY A 28 -1.03 8.22 -4.63
CA GLY A 28 -1.31 7.79 -6.01
C GLY A 28 -0.35 8.45 -7.01
N PHE A 29 -0.15 9.75 -6.91
CA PHE A 29 0.82 10.48 -7.75
C PHE A 29 2.26 10.01 -7.52
N ALA A 30 2.64 9.75 -6.28
CA ALA A 30 3.95 9.17 -5.95
C ALA A 30 4.13 7.78 -6.58
N ALA A 31 3.09 6.93 -6.55
CA ALA A 31 3.13 5.63 -7.21
C ALA A 31 3.27 5.75 -8.73
N VAL A 32 2.54 6.68 -9.38
CA VAL A 32 2.70 6.98 -10.81
C VAL A 32 4.14 7.36 -11.12
N LYS A 33 4.69 8.35 -10.38
CA LYS A 33 6.06 8.82 -10.58
C LYS A 33 7.07 7.69 -10.46
N LEU A 34 7.02 6.88 -9.40
CA LEU A 34 7.95 5.77 -9.16
C LEU A 34 7.90 4.73 -10.28
N LEU A 35 6.72 4.39 -10.77
CA LEU A 35 6.53 3.42 -11.85
C LEU A 35 7.00 3.98 -13.21
N GLU A 36 6.75 5.26 -13.50
CA GLU A 36 7.18 5.90 -14.73
C GLU A 36 8.70 6.11 -14.77
N ASP A 37 9.30 6.53 -13.65
CA ASP A 37 10.75 6.63 -13.49
C ASP A 37 11.45 5.26 -13.66
N ALA A 38 10.76 4.18 -13.28
CA ALA A 38 11.21 2.79 -13.51
C ALA A 38 10.90 2.26 -14.93
N GLY A 39 10.46 3.12 -15.84
CA GLY A 39 10.27 2.82 -17.27
C GLY A 39 8.92 2.20 -17.64
N CYS A 40 7.93 2.19 -16.77
CA CYS A 40 6.59 1.72 -17.07
C CYS A 40 5.76 2.79 -17.81
N LYS A 41 4.70 2.33 -18.48
CA LYS A 41 3.59 3.18 -18.93
C LYS A 41 2.43 2.97 -17.96
N VAL A 42 2.10 3.99 -17.18
CA VAL A 42 1.07 3.89 -16.13
C VAL A 42 -0.26 4.43 -16.64
N GLU A 43 -1.33 3.68 -16.40
CA GLU A 43 -2.69 4.11 -16.67
C GLU A 43 -3.56 3.86 -15.42
N VAL A 44 -4.47 4.79 -15.14
CA VAL A 44 -5.45 4.66 -14.06
C VAL A 44 -6.83 4.43 -14.69
N PRO A 45 -7.38 3.21 -14.68
CA PRO A 45 -8.69 2.97 -15.26
C PRO A 45 -9.78 3.78 -14.55
N PRO A 46 -10.57 4.60 -15.28
CA PRO A 46 -11.61 5.43 -14.64
C PRO A 46 -12.77 4.60 -14.06
N ALA A 47 -12.89 3.34 -14.50
CA ALA A 47 -13.91 2.40 -14.01
C ALA A 47 -13.50 1.65 -12.73
N GLN A 48 -12.30 1.92 -12.18
CA GLN A 48 -11.89 1.27 -10.94
C GLN A 48 -12.73 1.74 -9.74
N THR A 49 -12.90 0.84 -8.78
CA THR A 49 -13.61 1.08 -7.53
C THR A 49 -12.77 0.64 -6.33
N CYS A 50 -13.40 0.49 -5.16
CA CYS A 50 -12.76 -0.19 -4.02
C CYS A 50 -12.38 -1.63 -4.39
N CYS A 51 -11.37 -2.21 -3.71
CA CYS A 51 -11.04 -3.63 -3.85
C CYS A 51 -12.11 -4.58 -3.27
N GLY A 52 -13.13 -4.07 -2.59
CA GLY A 52 -14.18 -4.87 -1.97
C GLY A 52 -13.82 -5.43 -0.58
N GLN A 53 -12.64 -5.17 -0.05
CA GLN A 53 -12.22 -5.71 1.26
C GLN A 53 -13.21 -5.39 2.41
N PRO A 54 -13.82 -4.20 2.53
CA PRO A 54 -14.82 -3.94 3.56
C PRO A 54 -16.05 -4.85 3.49
N ALA A 55 -16.57 -5.12 2.29
CA ALA A 55 -17.67 -6.05 2.07
C ALA A 55 -17.23 -7.48 2.39
N TYR A 56 -16.07 -7.90 1.88
CA TYR A 56 -15.46 -9.21 2.15
C TYR A 56 -15.31 -9.48 3.65
N ASN A 57 -14.71 -8.55 4.40
CA ASN A 57 -14.51 -8.65 5.85
C ASN A 57 -15.81 -8.58 6.64
N SER A 58 -16.90 -8.13 6.03
CA SER A 58 -18.23 -8.11 6.62
C SER A 58 -19.05 -9.35 6.32
N GLY A 59 -18.54 -10.26 5.48
CA GLY A 59 -19.24 -11.46 5.04
C GLY A 59 -20.27 -11.20 3.91
N ASP A 60 -20.28 -10.01 3.35
CA ASP A 60 -21.14 -9.67 2.19
C ASP A 60 -20.50 -10.18 0.91
N ARG A 61 -20.75 -11.46 0.65
CA ARG A 61 -20.20 -12.16 -0.51
C ARG A 61 -20.71 -11.57 -1.82
N LYS A 62 -22.02 -11.25 -1.88
CA LYS A 62 -22.63 -10.78 -3.12
C LYS A 62 -22.03 -9.46 -3.59
N ASP A 63 -22.00 -8.47 -2.74
CA ASP A 63 -21.44 -7.16 -3.08
C ASP A 63 -19.92 -7.26 -3.35
N THR A 64 -19.21 -8.13 -2.62
CA THR A 64 -17.80 -8.42 -2.90
C THR A 64 -17.60 -8.99 -4.30
N GLU A 65 -18.42 -9.96 -4.73
CA GLU A 65 -18.34 -10.54 -6.07
C GLU A 65 -18.65 -9.50 -7.16
N ASP A 66 -19.66 -8.66 -6.97
CA ASP A 66 -20.03 -7.63 -7.94
C ASP A 66 -18.90 -6.59 -8.11
N ILE A 67 -18.29 -6.15 -7.01
CA ILE A 67 -17.12 -5.28 -7.03
C ILE A 67 -15.93 -5.98 -7.73
N ALA A 68 -15.66 -7.23 -7.39
CA ALA A 68 -14.55 -7.99 -7.97
C ALA A 68 -14.70 -8.16 -9.48
N ARG A 69 -15.92 -8.44 -9.99
CA ARG A 69 -16.19 -8.51 -11.44
C ARG A 69 -15.88 -7.20 -12.15
N GLN A 70 -16.25 -6.07 -11.55
CA GLN A 70 -15.95 -4.74 -12.09
C GLN A 70 -14.45 -4.48 -12.14
N VAL A 71 -13.73 -4.74 -11.04
CA VAL A 71 -12.28 -4.57 -10.96
C VAL A 71 -11.57 -5.47 -11.96
N ILE A 72 -11.88 -6.76 -12.02
CA ILE A 72 -11.29 -7.69 -12.99
C ILE A 72 -11.46 -7.14 -14.41
N SER A 73 -12.68 -6.72 -14.78
CA SER A 73 -12.96 -6.22 -16.13
C SER A 73 -12.23 -4.91 -16.45
N ALA A 74 -12.01 -4.04 -15.46
CA ALA A 74 -11.29 -2.79 -15.65
C ALA A 74 -9.77 -2.99 -15.84
N PHE A 75 -9.21 -4.08 -15.30
CA PHE A 75 -7.77 -4.29 -15.27
C PHE A 75 -7.26 -5.44 -16.16
N GLU A 76 -8.11 -6.21 -16.82
CA GLU A 76 -7.70 -7.39 -17.59
C GLU A 76 -6.80 -7.09 -18.80
N GLN A 77 -6.78 -5.85 -19.29
CA GLN A 77 -6.00 -5.44 -20.47
C GLN A 77 -4.54 -5.03 -20.16
N PHE A 78 -4.15 -4.94 -18.90
CA PHE A 78 -2.81 -4.49 -18.50
C PHE A 78 -1.84 -5.67 -18.33
N ASP A 79 -0.55 -5.43 -18.60
CA ASP A 79 0.50 -6.43 -18.38
C ASP A 79 0.68 -6.71 -16.89
N PHE A 80 0.56 -5.65 -16.06
CA PHE A 80 0.64 -5.70 -14.61
C PHE A 80 -0.43 -4.82 -13.97
N VAL A 81 -0.84 -5.19 -12.76
CA VAL A 81 -1.70 -4.39 -11.89
C VAL A 81 -0.94 -4.11 -10.61
N VAL A 82 -0.77 -2.84 -10.28
CA VAL A 82 0.02 -2.44 -9.11
C VAL A 82 -0.82 -1.59 -8.17
N ALA A 83 -0.80 -1.92 -6.88
CA ALA A 83 -1.50 -1.18 -5.84
C ALA A 83 -0.52 -0.66 -4.77
N PRO A 84 -0.57 0.63 -4.37
CA PRO A 84 0.19 1.16 -3.24
C PRO A 84 -0.49 0.81 -1.90
N SER A 85 -0.79 -0.48 -1.72
CA SER A 85 -1.47 -1.00 -0.52
C SER A 85 -1.35 -2.52 -0.47
N GLY A 86 -0.74 -3.03 0.58
CA GLY A 86 -0.61 -4.48 0.80
C GLY A 86 -1.96 -5.17 0.95
N SER A 87 -2.92 -4.55 1.64
CA SER A 87 -4.24 -5.14 1.86
C SER A 87 -5.09 -5.20 0.58
N CYS A 88 -5.05 -4.16 -0.26
CA CYS A 88 -5.75 -4.19 -1.55
C CYS A 88 -5.09 -5.17 -2.53
N ALA A 89 -3.75 -5.19 -2.60
CA ALA A 89 -3.02 -6.15 -3.45
C ALA A 89 -3.31 -7.59 -3.03
N ALA A 90 -3.35 -7.91 -1.73
CA ALA A 90 -3.72 -9.22 -1.22
C ALA A 90 -5.18 -9.59 -1.59
N MET A 91 -6.10 -8.63 -1.51
CA MET A 91 -7.49 -8.85 -1.91
C MET A 91 -7.59 -9.27 -3.38
N LEU A 92 -6.93 -8.55 -4.28
CA LEU A 92 -6.92 -8.85 -5.71
C LEU A 92 -6.19 -10.17 -6.01
N LYS A 93 -5.04 -10.40 -5.36
CA LYS A 93 -4.14 -11.51 -5.67
C LYS A 93 -4.59 -12.85 -5.07
N LEU A 94 -5.08 -12.84 -3.84
CA LEU A 94 -5.35 -14.07 -3.10
C LEU A 94 -6.84 -14.35 -2.91
N HIS A 95 -7.62 -13.31 -2.62
CA HIS A 95 -9.02 -13.51 -2.23
C HIS A 95 -9.98 -13.55 -3.42
N TYR A 96 -9.72 -12.81 -4.52
CA TYR A 96 -10.57 -12.87 -5.71
C TYR A 96 -10.65 -14.28 -6.35
N PRO A 97 -9.52 -15.02 -6.54
CA PRO A 97 -9.63 -16.40 -7.04
C PRO A 97 -10.45 -17.32 -6.13
N GLN A 98 -10.32 -17.16 -4.81
CA GLN A 98 -11.09 -17.94 -3.84
C GLN A 98 -12.58 -17.56 -3.81
N LEU A 99 -12.88 -16.28 -4.01
CA LEU A 99 -14.24 -15.75 -4.05
C LEU A 99 -15.05 -16.41 -5.16
N PHE A 100 -14.43 -16.69 -6.31
CA PHE A 100 -15.05 -17.30 -7.48
C PHE A 100 -14.80 -18.81 -7.60
N ALA A 101 -14.42 -19.51 -6.53
CA ALA A 101 -14.12 -20.95 -6.57
C ALA A 101 -15.24 -21.84 -7.14
N THR A 102 -16.49 -21.38 -7.13
CA THR A 102 -17.67 -22.09 -7.68
C THR A 102 -18.14 -21.55 -9.04
N ASP A 103 -17.49 -20.54 -9.59
CA ASP A 103 -17.78 -19.94 -10.90
C ASP A 103 -16.53 -20.01 -11.79
N ALA A 104 -16.38 -21.09 -12.55
CA ALA A 104 -15.19 -21.37 -13.34
C ALA A 104 -14.78 -20.22 -14.27
N ARG A 105 -15.76 -19.52 -14.87
CA ARG A 105 -15.50 -18.40 -15.80
C ARG A 105 -14.84 -17.22 -15.07
N TRP A 106 -15.36 -16.83 -13.91
CA TRP A 106 -14.82 -15.71 -13.14
C TRP A 106 -13.58 -16.12 -12.38
N GLN A 107 -13.46 -17.38 -11.97
CA GLN A 107 -12.24 -17.90 -11.33
C GLN A 107 -11.04 -17.81 -12.26
N GLU A 108 -11.16 -18.23 -13.53
CA GLU A 108 -10.09 -18.12 -14.53
C GLU A 108 -9.65 -16.67 -14.72
N ARG A 109 -10.59 -15.73 -14.86
CA ARG A 109 -10.28 -14.30 -15.00
C ARG A 109 -9.64 -13.71 -13.73
N ALA A 110 -10.13 -14.09 -12.55
CA ALA A 110 -9.55 -13.68 -11.27
C ALA A 110 -8.13 -14.23 -11.10
N GLN A 111 -7.88 -15.47 -11.49
CA GLN A 111 -6.55 -16.07 -11.47
C GLN A 111 -5.59 -15.34 -12.41
N ALA A 112 -6.02 -15.05 -13.64
CA ALA A 112 -5.22 -14.29 -14.59
C ALA A 112 -4.90 -12.86 -14.10
N LEU A 113 -5.78 -12.20 -13.35
CA LEU A 113 -5.49 -10.94 -12.68
C LEU A 113 -4.49 -11.13 -11.55
N ALA A 114 -4.69 -12.14 -10.71
CA ALA A 114 -3.86 -12.43 -9.52
C ALA A 114 -2.38 -12.66 -9.88
N GLU A 115 -2.09 -13.34 -10.98
CA GLU A 115 -0.73 -13.64 -11.44
C GLU A 115 0.09 -12.40 -11.77
N ARG A 116 -0.57 -11.32 -12.20
CA ARG A 116 0.05 -10.04 -12.58
C ARG A 116 -0.23 -8.90 -11.60
N CYS A 117 -0.85 -9.20 -10.45
CA CYS A 117 -1.14 -8.22 -9.40
C CYS A 117 -0.01 -8.17 -8.37
N TYR A 118 0.46 -6.96 -8.04
CA TYR A 118 1.55 -6.72 -7.11
C TYR A 118 1.26 -5.51 -6.21
N GLU A 119 1.84 -5.53 -5.03
CA GLU A 119 1.99 -4.31 -4.23
C GLU A 119 3.16 -3.48 -4.78
N LEU A 120 3.08 -2.16 -4.66
CA LEU A 120 4.00 -1.20 -5.30
C LEU A 120 5.47 -1.48 -5.02
N VAL A 121 5.84 -1.62 -3.73
CA VAL A 121 7.25 -1.80 -3.34
C VAL A 121 7.77 -3.14 -3.82
N SER A 122 6.97 -4.20 -3.71
CA SER A 122 7.33 -5.52 -4.22
C SER A 122 7.46 -5.54 -5.75
N PHE A 123 6.61 -4.80 -6.47
CA PHE A 123 6.74 -4.68 -7.92
C PHE A 123 8.03 -3.98 -8.33
N LEU A 124 8.37 -2.88 -7.68
CA LEU A 124 9.61 -2.15 -7.95
C LEU A 124 10.85 -3.03 -7.72
N THR A 125 10.90 -3.74 -6.58
CA THR A 125 12.08 -4.54 -6.21
C THR A 125 12.15 -5.90 -6.91
N ASP A 126 11.07 -6.68 -6.86
CA ASP A 126 11.10 -8.10 -7.23
C ASP A 126 10.82 -8.31 -8.72
N VAL A 127 10.08 -7.38 -9.37
CA VAL A 127 9.74 -7.49 -10.81
C VAL A 127 10.62 -6.57 -11.67
N LEU A 128 10.86 -5.33 -11.21
CA LEU A 128 11.65 -4.37 -11.97
C LEU A 128 13.14 -4.35 -11.58
N GLY A 129 13.51 -4.98 -10.45
CA GLY A 129 14.90 -5.04 -9.99
C GLY A 129 15.44 -3.70 -9.49
N VAL A 130 14.57 -2.80 -9.03
CA VAL A 130 14.97 -1.51 -8.50
C VAL A 130 15.52 -1.69 -7.08
N ASP A 131 16.78 -1.36 -6.88
CA ASP A 131 17.45 -1.41 -5.57
C ASP A 131 17.71 -0.02 -4.97
N ASN A 132 17.73 1.02 -5.81
CA ASN A 132 17.96 2.40 -5.38
C ASN A 132 17.15 3.35 -6.26
N ILE A 133 16.49 4.31 -5.63
CA ILE A 133 15.66 5.33 -6.30
C ILE A 133 16.37 6.70 -6.30
N GLY A 134 17.43 6.87 -5.50
CA GLY A 134 18.16 8.14 -5.38
C GLY A 134 17.46 9.22 -4.55
N ALA A 135 16.41 8.87 -3.82
CA ALA A 135 15.66 9.80 -2.98
C ALA A 135 16.47 10.28 -1.76
N ARG A 136 16.06 11.43 -1.21
CA ARG A 136 16.65 12.03 0.00
C ARG A 136 15.57 12.29 1.05
N PHE A 137 15.83 11.89 2.30
CA PHE A 137 14.94 12.14 3.43
C PHE A 137 15.73 12.12 4.74
N GLU A 138 16.03 13.27 5.32
CA GLU A 138 16.89 13.39 6.51
C GLU A 138 16.09 13.22 7.81
N ARG A 139 15.74 11.96 8.14
CA ARG A 139 14.97 11.62 9.34
C ARG A 139 15.38 10.27 9.91
N THR A 140 15.11 10.08 11.21
CA THR A 140 15.10 8.76 11.82
C THR A 140 13.70 8.17 11.69
N VAL A 141 13.58 7.09 10.91
CA VAL A 141 12.29 6.46 10.61
C VAL A 141 12.16 5.10 11.26
N THR A 142 10.93 4.70 11.53
CA THR A 142 10.58 3.31 11.80
C THR A 142 9.55 2.83 10.78
N TYR A 143 9.48 1.52 10.53
CA TYR A 143 8.59 0.96 9.51
C TYR A 143 7.53 0.07 10.13
N HIS A 144 6.27 0.28 9.76
CA HIS A 144 5.16 -0.59 10.12
C HIS A 144 4.89 -1.60 9.00
N ASP A 145 5.11 -2.87 9.27
CA ASP A 145 4.75 -3.96 8.37
C ASP A 145 3.24 -4.22 8.46
N SER A 146 2.51 -3.91 7.40
CA SER A 146 1.07 -4.21 7.35
C SER A 146 0.83 -5.71 7.36
N CYS A 147 -0.22 -6.16 8.07
CA CYS A 147 -0.48 -7.60 8.25
C CYS A 147 -0.67 -8.34 6.90
N SER A 148 -1.42 -7.76 5.96
CA SER A 148 -1.61 -8.37 4.64
C SER A 148 -0.33 -8.31 3.79
N GLY A 149 0.40 -7.19 3.81
CA GLY A 149 1.69 -7.09 3.13
C GLY A 149 2.67 -8.16 3.59
N LEU A 150 2.85 -8.27 4.91
CA LEU A 150 3.80 -9.22 5.48
C LEU A 150 3.34 -10.68 5.40
N ARG A 151 2.13 -10.99 5.92
CA ARG A 151 1.71 -12.38 6.14
C ARG A 151 1.11 -13.04 4.92
N GLU A 152 0.48 -12.27 4.05
CA GLU A 152 -0.18 -12.76 2.85
C GLU A 152 0.71 -12.63 1.61
N LEU A 153 1.44 -11.53 1.48
CA LEU A 153 2.27 -11.24 0.29
C LEU A 153 3.77 -11.44 0.51
N GLY A 154 4.22 -11.68 1.74
CA GLY A 154 5.65 -11.87 2.06
C GLY A 154 6.50 -10.61 1.95
N ILE A 155 5.89 -9.42 2.00
CA ILE A 155 6.58 -8.14 1.85
C ILE A 155 7.18 -7.72 3.20
N HIS A 156 8.51 -7.79 3.29
CA HIS A 156 9.28 -7.40 4.47
C HIS A 156 10.62 -6.78 4.09
N ALA A 157 11.42 -7.50 3.30
CA ALA A 157 12.75 -7.04 2.90
C ALA A 157 12.69 -5.92 1.85
N GLN A 158 11.66 -5.91 1.01
CA GLN A 158 11.52 -5.00 -0.12
C GLN A 158 11.52 -3.53 0.29
N PRO A 159 10.66 -3.06 1.23
CA PRO A 159 10.71 -1.67 1.66
C PRO A 159 12.04 -1.30 2.30
N ARG A 160 12.65 -2.19 3.06
CA ARG A 160 13.94 -1.96 3.72
C ARG A 160 15.07 -1.81 2.71
N ARG A 161 15.05 -2.59 1.64
CA ARG A 161 16.01 -2.49 0.51
C ARG A 161 15.95 -1.10 -0.12
N LEU A 162 14.77 -0.61 -0.48
CA LEU A 162 14.61 0.72 -1.07
C LEU A 162 14.96 1.84 -0.09
N LEU A 163 14.55 1.73 1.18
CA LEU A 163 14.85 2.72 2.21
C LEU A 163 16.35 2.82 2.54
N ALA A 164 17.10 1.72 2.41
CA ALA A 164 18.55 1.73 2.59
C ALA A 164 19.28 2.59 1.54
N GLY A 165 18.67 2.79 0.37
CA GLY A 165 19.17 3.68 -0.69
C GLY A 165 18.79 5.15 -0.51
N VAL A 166 17.94 5.50 0.47
CA VAL A 166 17.49 6.89 0.68
C VAL A 166 18.54 7.68 1.46
N THR A 167 19.08 8.73 0.84
CA THR A 167 20.13 9.56 1.44
C THR A 167 19.61 10.29 2.68
N GLY A 168 20.34 10.18 3.80
CA GLY A 168 20.02 10.85 5.07
C GLY A 168 18.98 10.13 5.93
N LEU A 169 18.34 9.06 5.43
CA LEU A 169 17.39 8.26 6.19
C LEU A 169 18.11 7.28 7.12
N LYS A 170 17.71 7.27 8.39
CA LYS A 170 18.15 6.27 9.36
C LYS A 170 16.98 5.40 9.78
N LEU A 171 17.00 4.12 9.43
CA LEU A 171 15.99 3.17 9.87
C LEU A 171 16.28 2.72 11.31
N SER A 172 15.31 2.92 12.20
CA SER A 172 15.29 2.44 13.59
C SER A 172 14.05 1.56 13.76
N GLU A 173 14.22 0.26 13.68
CA GLU A 173 13.11 -0.68 13.76
C GLU A 173 12.41 -0.60 15.12
N MET A 174 11.08 -0.59 15.12
CA MET A 174 10.32 -0.74 16.35
C MET A 174 10.17 -2.21 16.73
N ASP A 175 10.07 -2.49 18.01
CA ASP A 175 9.62 -3.80 18.47
C ASP A 175 8.21 -4.07 17.95
N ASP A 176 7.90 -5.33 17.66
CA ASP A 176 6.59 -5.75 17.15
C ASP A 176 6.13 -4.97 15.89
N ALA A 177 7.06 -4.62 15.00
CA ALA A 177 6.75 -3.96 13.72
C ALA A 177 5.67 -4.71 12.93
N ASN A 178 5.64 -6.05 13.05
CA ASN A 178 4.74 -6.99 12.40
C ASN A 178 3.39 -7.21 13.12
N VAL A 179 3.19 -6.62 14.31
CA VAL A 179 1.90 -6.70 15.02
C VAL A 179 0.90 -5.75 14.38
N CYS A 180 -0.35 -6.21 14.24
CA CYS A 180 -1.41 -5.46 13.58
C CYS A 180 -1.64 -4.09 14.24
N CYS A 181 -1.88 -3.07 13.43
CA CYS A 181 -2.20 -1.71 13.87
C CYS A 181 -3.63 -1.56 14.43
N GLY A 182 -4.49 -2.57 14.27
CA GLY A 182 -5.89 -2.53 14.71
C GLY A 182 -6.87 -1.89 13.71
N PHE A 183 -6.44 -1.46 12.52
CA PHE A 183 -7.36 -0.90 11.51
C PHE A 183 -8.33 -1.96 10.96
N GLY A 184 -7.79 -3.04 10.35
CA GLY A 184 -8.55 -4.21 9.87
C GLY A 184 -9.74 -3.89 8.94
N GLY A 185 -9.67 -2.82 8.15
CA GLY A 185 -10.77 -2.35 7.32
C GLY A 185 -11.96 -1.90 8.18
N THR A 186 -12.98 -2.76 8.31
CA THR A 186 -14.18 -2.50 9.14
C THR A 186 -13.99 -2.83 10.62
N PHE A 187 -12.89 -3.50 11.00
CA PHE A 187 -12.66 -3.96 12.38
C PHE A 187 -12.59 -2.80 13.38
N CYS A 188 -11.91 -1.71 13.04
CA CYS A 188 -11.79 -0.55 13.93
C CYS A 188 -13.14 0.14 14.20
N VAL A 189 -14.12 -0.02 13.33
CA VAL A 189 -15.48 0.48 13.52
C VAL A 189 -16.33 -0.51 14.33
N LYS A 190 -16.22 -1.81 14.04
CA LYS A 190 -16.99 -2.86 14.70
C LYS A 190 -16.52 -3.13 16.14
N TYR A 191 -15.21 -3.00 16.38
CA TYR A 191 -14.58 -3.31 17.67
C TYR A 191 -13.62 -2.17 18.10
N PRO A 192 -14.16 -0.95 18.32
CA PRO A 192 -13.35 0.25 18.54
C PRO A 192 -12.42 0.15 19.76
N ASP A 193 -12.87 -0.46 20.86
CA ASP A 193 -12.06 -0.57 22.08
C ASP A 193 -10.85 -1.50 21.87
N ILE A 194 -11.05 -2.61 21.16
CA ILE A 194 -9.96 -3.54 20.84
C ILE A 194 -8.97 -2.87 19.88
N SER A 195 -9.47 -2.22 18.83
CA SER A 195 -8.65 -1.47 17.89
C SER A 195 -7.85 -0.37 18.59
N ALA A 196 -8.49 0.40 19.49
CA ALA A 196 -7.84 1.46 20.25
C ALA A 196 -6.71 0.88 21.15
N ARG A 197 -6.90 -0.29 21.75
CA ARG A 197 -5.85 -0.95 22.52
C ARG A 197 -4.69 -1.36 21.63
N MET A 198 -4.94 -2.04 20.51
CA MET A 198 -3.91 -2.49 19.57
C MET A 198 -3.05 -1.33 19.04
N VAL A 199 -3.69 -0.22 18.62
CA VAL A 199 -2.95 0.94 18.12
C VAL A 199 -2.24 1.70 19.23
N SER A 200 -2.68 1.58 20.50
CA SER A 200 -1.98 2.16 21.63
C SER A 200 -0.68 1.40 21.93
N ASP A 201 -0.72 0.08 21.91
CA ASP A 201 0.48 -0.74 22.07
C ASP A 201 1.47 -0.46 20.94
N LYS A 202 0.99 -0.30 19.69
CA LYS A 202 1.80 0.14 18.56
C LYS A 202 2.42 1.53 18.78
N HIS A 203 1.69 2.49 19.35
CA HIS A 203 2.21 3.81 19.70
C HIS A 203 3.40 3.72 20.67
N GLU A 204 3.30 2.88 21.72
CA GLU A 204 4.41 2.71 22.67
C GLU A 204 5.66 2.11 21.99
N ASN A 205 5.49 1.14 21.08
CA ASN A 205 6.61 0.57 20.32
C ASN A 205 7.26 1.60 19.37
N ILE A 206 6.45 2.44 18.71
CA ILE A 206 6.94 3.55 17.89
C ILE A 206 7.76 4.52 18.74
N LYS A 207 7.24 4.93 19.90
CA LYS A 207 7.93 5.83 20.82
C LYS A 207 9.23 5.22 21.32
N ALA A 208 9.24 3.94 21.68
CA ALA A 208 10.42 3.24 22.16
C ALA A 208 11.52 3.11 21.10
N SER A 209 11.18 3.07 19.80
CA SER A 209 12.17 3.04 18.71
C SER A 209 13.03 4.28 18.60
N GLY A 210 12.61 5.40 19.22
CA GLY A 210 13.27 6.70 19.10
C GLY A 210 13.16 7.36 17.72
N ALA A 211 12.35 6.81 16.83
CA ALA A 211 12.11 7.40 15.52
C ALA A 211 11.20 8.65 15.62
N ASP A 212 11.49 9.65 14.80
CA ASP A 212 10.66 10.84 14.65
C ASP A 212 9.59 10.69 13.55
N THR A 213 9.66 9.59 12.79
CA THR A 213 8.79 9.34 11.63
C THR A 213 8.44 7.86 11.52
N VAL A 214 7.16 7.57 11.21
CA VAL A 214 6.65 6.23 10.88
C VAL A 214 6.36 6.14 9.41
N LEU A 215 6.85 5.08 8.78
CA LEU A 215 6.54 4.73 7.40
C LEU A 215 5.75 3.42 7.32
N GLY A 216 5.05 3.22 6.23
CA GLY A 216 4.37 1.97 5.89
C GLY A 216 3.84 1.98 4.47
N GLY A 217 3.41 0.83 3.98
CA GLY A 217 2.89 0.63 2.63
C GLY A 217 1.37 0.40 2.58
N ASP A 218 0.63 0.78 3.62
CA ASP A 218 -0.83 0.63 3.66
C ASP A 218 -1.48 1.82 4.35
N LEU A 219 -2.20 2.63 3.58
CA LEU A 219 -2.76 3.90 4.09
C LEU A 219 -3.77 3.69 5.22
N GLY A 220 -4.54 2.59 5.22
CA GLY A 220 -5.47 2.30 6.30
C GLY A 220 -4.77 2.13 7.65
N CYS A 221 -3.65 1.40 7.67
CA CYS A 221 -2.81 1.25 8.86
C CYS A 221 -2.25 2.61 9.31
N LEU A 222 -1.75 3.40 8.36
CA LEU A 222 -1.13 4.69 8.65
C LEU A 222 -2.12 5.71 9.20
N LEU A 223 -3.36 5.74 8.67
CA LEU A 223 -4.44 6.60 9.20
C LEU A 223 -4.79 6.25 10.66
N ASN A 224 -4.87 4.95 11.00
CA ASN A 224 -5.14 4.52 12.36
C ASN A 224 -4.01 4.89 13.32
N ILE A 225 -2.75 4.65 12.91
CA ILE A 225 -1.55 5.02 13.67
C ILE A 225 -1.47 6.54 13.85
N ALA A 226 -1.58 7.31 12.78
CA ALA A 226 -1.51 8.77 12.82
C ALA A 226 -2.60 9.40 13.71
N GLY A 227 -3.83 8.88 13.60
CA GLY A 227 -4.94 9.31 14.46
C GLY A 227 -4.68 9.04 15.94
N ARG A 228 -3.99 7.93 16.27
CA ARG A 228 -3.62 7.62 17.66
C ARG A 228 -2.48 8.51 18.15
N LEU A 229 -1.43 8.65 17.37
CA LEU A 229 -0.30 9.54 17.67
C LEU A 229 -0.78 10.95 17.95
N LYS A 230 -1.64 11.52 17.09
CA LYS A 230 -2.22 12.85 17.26
C LYS A 230 -3.01 12.99 18.57
N ARG A 231 -3.87 12.01 18.88
CA ARG A 231 -4.65 12.01 20.15
C ARG A 231 -3.79 11.88 21.41
N GLN A 232 -2.59 11.33 21.28
CA GLN A 232 -1.62 11.22 22.38
C GLN A 232 -0.64 12.42 22.44
N GLY A 233 -0.82 13.43 21.58
CA GLY A 233 0.06 14.61 21.54
C GLY A 233 1.48 14.29 21.07
N SER A 234 1.67 13.18 20.33
CA SER A 234 2.98 12.78 19.81
C SER A 234 3.39 13.68 18.64
N ALA A 235 4.68 14.07 18.62
CA ALA A 235 5.28 14.82 17.52
C ALA A 235 5.75 13.92 16.35
N VAL A 236 5.63 12.61 16.47
CA VAL A 236 6.03 11.64 15.44
C VAL A 236 5.18 11.82 14.18
N LYS A 237 5.84 11.97 13.04
CA LYS A 237 5.20 12.15 11.73
C LYS A 237 4.87 10.79 11.10
N VAL A 238 3.86 10.75 10.24
CA VAL A 238 3.45 9.53 9.55
C VAL A 238 3.36 9.80 8.05
N TYR A 239 4.02 8.98 7.22
CA TYR A 239 3.99 9.07 5.77
C TYR A 239 3.82 7.70 5.13
N HIS A 240 3.28 7.68 3.93
CA HIS A 240 3.32 6.50 3.09
C HIS A 240 4.71 6.35 2.46
N VAL A 241 5.25 5.13 2.42
CA VAL A 241 6.61 4.88 1.90
C VAL A 241 6.79 5.40 0.47
N ALA A 242 5.76 5.31 -0.38
CA ALA A 242 5.82 5.83 -1.74
C ALA A 242 6.11 7.34 -1.81
N GLU A 243 5.59 8.13 -0.86
CA GLU A 243 5.82 9.58 -0.84
C GLU A 243 7.28 9.93 -0.53
N ILE A 244 7.92 9.13 0.35
CA ILE A 244 9.34 9.30 0.66
C ILE A 244 10.21 8.90 -0.53
N LEU A 245 9.93 7.75 -1.13
CA LEU A 245 10.68 7.25 -2.28
C LEU A 245 10.54 8.14 -3.51
N ALA A 246 9.39 8.79 -3.70
CA ALA A 246 9.15 9.72 -4.80
C ALA A 246 9.59 11.17 -4.51
N GLU A 247 10.09 11.47 -3.30
CA GLU A 247 10.38 12.85 -2.81
C GLU A 247 9.15 13.77 -2.85
N MET A 248 7.98 13.22 -2.56
CA MET A 248 6.69 13.92 -2.61
C MET A 248 6.04 14.08 -1.22
N ALA A 249 6.81 13.91 -0.13
CA ALA A 249 6.32 14.09 1.24
C ALA A 249 6.17 15.57 1.57
N THR A 250 4.95 16.11 1.45
CA THR A 250 4.65 17.52 1.71
C THR A 250 4.24 17.78 3.16
N PHE A 251 3.18 17.10 3.64
CA PHE A 251 2.70 17.17 5.02
C PHE A 251 2.43 15.76 5.54
N ALA A 252 2.50 15.56 6.86
CA ALA A 252 2.28 14.24 7.45
C ALA A 252 0.79 13.85 7.47
N ILE A 253 0.51 12.55 7.49
CA ILE A 253 -0.86 12.03 7.64
C ILE A 253 -1.42 12.51 8.99
N ALA A 254 -2.69 12.94 9.01
CA ALA A 254 -3.38 13.58 10.12
C ALA A 254 -2.89 15.00 10.52
N GLU A 255 -1.94 15.59 9.78
CA GLU A 255 -1.70 17.02 9.75
C GLU A 255 -2.50 17.58 8.56
N GLY A 256 -3.38 18.55 8.78
CA GLY A 256 -4.05 19.25 7.69
C GLY A 256 -3.07 20.11 6.90
N GLU A 257 -3.42 20.49 5.67
CA GLU A 257 -2.78 21.64 5.04
C GLU A 257 -2.93 22.82 6.00
N GLU A 258 -1.83 23.52 6.34
CA GLU A 258 -1.97 24.80 7.01
C GLU A 258 -2.75 25.72 6.07
N PRO A 259 -3.82 26.38 6.56
CA PRO A 259 -4.55 27.31 5.73
C PRO A 259 -3.59 28.40 5.28
N THR A 260 -3.38 28.48 3.96
CA THR A 260 -2.60 29.54 3.28
C THR A 260 -3.27 30.89 3.43
#